data_6b0d0ebe2413a10146e4ee5ce0490749
#
_entry.id   6b0d0ebe2413a10146e4ee5ce0490749
#
_cell.length_a   1.000
_cell.length_b   1.000
_cell.length_c   1.000
_cell.angle_alpha   90.00
_cell.angle_beta   90.00
_cell.angle_gamma   90.00
#
_symmetry.space_group_name_H-M   'P 1'
#
loop_
_entity.id
_entity.type
_entity.pdbx_description
1 polymer ?
#
loop_
_entity_poly.entity_id
_entity_poly.type
_entity_poly.pdbx_seq_one_letter_code
_entity_poly.pdbx_strand_id
1 'polypeptide(L)'
;MQYELRTQVIEPKRKTFDNLVARYGDRPASRYQEGSIDIQATENFHFRPLWAPDKEIYDETFSVLRLTDPYSFLDPRQYYYAPYVTSRAGMFDAFSATLDYLEERGMFDRLPQAWSELFQTVVLPLRHYESAAQMVSCDTARFGFGTTITQCAAYAAFDRVGNAQLISRVGISLGGGSADLLDAAKACWLDDGALQPLRRLAEELLVERDWGKSLVALDVADQLLYPLLYTYLDEAALNGGAGSYSLIAQHLSHWFKDQRRWLDALYRAWTTDPELGETNKVLLAEIVETALAKAQGAAGALAVSADQLVTTGCPAAVTESAAGIREFFLALGVPMKEEKP
;
A
#
# COMPACT_ATOMS: atom_id res chain seq x y z
N MET A 1 41.81 12.49 -22.29
CA MET A 1 42.28 11.82 -21.05
C MET A 1 41.17 10.83 -20.66
N GLN A 2 41.38 9.55 -20.93
CA GLN A 2 40.42 8.51 -20.51
C GLN A 2 40.73 8.18 -19.05
N TYR A 3 39.77 8.44 -18.16
CA TYR A 3 39.88 7.98 -16.80
C TYR A 3 39.48 6.50 -16.75
N GLU A 4 40.46 5.62 -16.63
CA GLU A 4 40.21 4.23 -16.23
C GLU A 4 39.82 4.23 -14.75
N LEU A 5 38.55 3.97 -14.46
CA LEU A 5 38.11 3.61 -13.13
C LEU A 5 38.70 2.23 -12.79
N ARG A 6 39.86 2.23 -12.14
CA ARG A 6 40.38 1.01 -11.51
C ARG A 6 39.49 0.68 -10.34
N THR A 7 38.61 -0.31 -10.51
CA THR A 7 37.95 -0.98 -9.38
C THR A 7 39.05 -1.73 -8.62
N GLN A 8 39.57 -1.10 -7.55
CA GLN A 8 40.34 -1.84 -6.58
C GLN A 8 39.35 -2.76 -5.83
N VAL A 9 39.55 -4.06 -5.92
CA VAL A 9 38.91 -5.00 -5.01
C VAL A 9 39.57 -4.78 -3.64
N ILE A 10 38.90 -4.02 -2.78
CA ILE A 10 39.34 -3.85 -1.39
C ILE A 10 38.86 -5.08 -0.63
N GLU A 11 39.78 -5.96 -0.27
CA GLU A 11 39.47 -7.02 0.69
C GLU A 11 39.16 -6.36 2.04
N PRO A 12 37.94 -6.54 2.59
CA PRO A 12 37.60 -5.96 3.86
C PRO A 12 38.42 -6.61 4.96
N LYS A 13 39.05 -5.79 5.83
CA LYS A 13 39.81 -6.26 7.01
C LYS A 13 38.91 -6.98 8.04
N ARG A 14 37.59 -6.80 7.95
CA ARG A 14 36.58 -7.48 8.75
C ARG A 14 35.63 -8.19 7.78
N LYS A 15 35.26 -9.40 8.10
CA LYS A 15 34.21 -10.12 7.39
C LYS A 15 32.86 -9.58 7.83
N THR A 16 32.44 -8.48 7.24
CA THR A 16 31.18 -7.79 7.57
C THR A 16 29.96 -8.46 6.96
N PHE A 17 30.15 -9.42 6.04
CA PHE A 17 29.07 -10.07 5.29
C PHE A 17 29.07 -11.61 5.50
N ASP A 18 29.53 -12.08 6.63
CA ASP A 18 29.54 -13.53 6.94
C ASP A 18 28.13 -14.15 6.92
N ASN A 19 27.09 -13.38 7.29
CA ASN A 19 25.69 -13.77 7.18
C ASN A 19 25.28 -14.03 5.72
N LEU A 20 25.74 -13.20 4.78
CA LEU A 20 25.45 -13.40 3.34
C LEU A 20 26.18 -14.63 2.79
N VAL A 21 27.44 -14.84 3.20
CA VAL A 21 28.21 -16.05 2.83
C VAL A 21 27.55 -17.30 3.38
N ALA A 22 27.09 -17.28 4.62
CA ALA A 22 26.38 -18.40 5.24
C ALA A 22 25.08 -18.74 4.49
N ARG A 23 24.37 -17.73 3.97
CA ARG A 23 23.07 -17.89 3.29
C ARG A 23 23.20 -18.22 1.80
N TYR A 24 24.16 -17.60 1.11
CA TYR A 24 24.27 -17.66 -0.36
C TYR A 24 25.56 -18.30 -0.88
N GLY A 25 26.45 -18.73 -0.02
CA GLY A 25 27.76 -19.27 -0.37
C GLY A 25 28.79 -18.17 -0.65
N ASP A 26 30.02 -18.60 -0.94
CA ASP A 26 31.17 -17.72 -1.21
C ASP A 26 31.11 -17.14 -2.64
N ARG A 27 30.15 -16.25 -2.85
CA ARG A 27 29.97 -15.50 -4.09
C ARG A 27 29.74 -14.02 -3.75
N PRO A 28 30.08 -13.10 -4.65
CA PRO A 28 29.79 -11.68 -4.45
C PRO A 28 28.30 -11.46 -4.22
N ALA A 29 27.95 -10.81 -3.12
CA ALA A 29 26.58 -10.39 -2.85
C ALA A 29 26.18 -9.22 -3.76
N SER A 30 24.92 -9.14 -4.14
CA SER A 30 24.37 -7.96 -4.79
C SER A 30 24.20 -6.83 -3.78
N ARG A 31 24.15 -5.56 -4.26
CA ARG A 31 23.88 -4.42 -3.39
C ARG A 31 22.53 -4.51 -2.68
N TYR A 32 21.55 -5.16 -3.31
CA TYR A 32 20.27 -5.46 -2.68
C TYR A 32 20.45 -6.41 -1.50
N GLN A 33 21.22 -7.50 -1.66
CA GLN A 33 21.49 -8.44 -0.59
C GLN A 33 22.23 -7.77 0.57
N GLU A 34 23.26 -6.96 0.27
CA GLU A 34 24.02 -6.21 1.28
C GLU A 34 23.17 -5.20 2.04
N GLY A 35 22.22 -4.55 1.38
CA GLY A 35 21.38 -3.50 1.97
C GLY A 35 20.06 -3.97 2.56
N SER A 36 19.74 -5.28 2.50
CA SER A 36 18.42 -5.77 2.89
C SER A 36 18.43 -7.02 3.74
N ILE A 37 19.43 -7.91 3.58
CA ILE A 37 19.38 -9.24 4.18
C ILE A 37 20.03 -9.23 5.58
N ASP A 38 19.28 -9.77 6.55
CA ASP A 38 19.72 -9.96 7.94
C ASP A 38 20.27 -8.67 8.61
N ILE A 39 19.77 -7.48 8.21
CA ILE A 39 20.18 -6.20 8.82
C ILE A 39 19.34 -5.80 10.02
N GLN A 40 18.27 -6.55 10.33
CA GLN A 40 17.46 -6.31 11.52
C GLN A 40 18.30 -6.61 12.77
N ALA A 41 18.28 -5.68 13.75
CA ALA A 41 19.02 -5.86 14.98
C ALA A 41 18.49 -7.08 15.75
N THR A 42 19.41 -7.86 16.35
CA THR A 42 19.09 -9.05 17.16
C THR A 42 19.46 -8.89 18.63
N GLU A 43 20.13 -7.79 19.00
CA GLU A 43 20.64 -7.54 20.33
C GLU A 43 20.49 -6.07 20.73
N ASN A 44 20.64 -5.79 22.01
CA ASN A 44 20.70 -4.44 22.60
C ASN A 44 19.41 -3.62 22.42
N PHE A 45 18.28 -4.25 22.60
CA PHE A 45 16.99 -3.56 22.56
C PHE A 45 16.74 -2.74 23.83
N HIS A 46 16.50 -1.45 23.66
CA HIS A 46 16.21 -0.53 24.75
C HIS A 46 14.75 -0.22 24.95
N PHE A 47 13.91 -0.50 23.95
CA PHE A 47 12.50 -0.15 23.95
C PHE A 47 11.63 -1.38 23.75
N ARG A 48 10.64 -1.50 24.64
CA ARG A 48 9.55 -2.46 24.54
C ARG A 48 8.24 -1.70 24.35
N PRO A 49 7.25 -2.27 23.65
CA PRO A 49 5.95 -1.64 23.53
C PRO A 49 5.28 -1.54 24.91
N LEU A 50 4.72 -0.37 25.24
CA LEU A 50 4.04 -0.16 26.52
C LEU A 50 2.82 -1.08 26.70
N TRP A 51 2.20 -1.50 25.60
CA TRP A 51 1.05 -2.39 25.60
C TRP A 51 1.43 -3.89 25.60
N ALA A 52 2.69 -4.24 25.45
CA ALA A 52 3.26 -5.59 25.56
C ALA A 52 4.68 -5.54 26.13
N PRO A 53 4.85 -5.17 27.43
CA PRO A 53 6.16 -4.94 28.01
C PRO A 53 6.98 -6.22 28.21
N ASP A 54 6.36 -7.37 28.08
CA ASP A 54 6.95 -8.71 28.12
C ASP A 54 7.59 -9.14 26.79
N LYS A 55 7.29 -8.43 25.69
CA LYS A 55 7.83 -8.74 24.36
C LYS A 55 8.98 -7.83 23.96
N GLU A 56 9.94 -8.41 23.24
CA GLU A 56 10.99 -7.64 22.57
C GLU A 56 10.46 -6.95 21.29
N ILE A 57 11.27 -6.04 20.71
CA ILE A 57 10.87 -5.29 19.51
C ILE A 57 10.58 -6.22 18.32
N TYR A 58 11.48 -7.18 18.07
CA TYR A 58 11.41 -8.12 16.98
C TYR A 58 11.02 -9.50 17.53
N ASP A 59 9.79 -9.58 17.99
CA ASP A 59 9.20 -10.80 18.52
C ASP A 59 8.27 -11.39 17.45
N GLU A 60 8.52 -12.62 17.06
CA GLU A 60 7.73 -13.31 16.02
C GLU A 60 6.25 -13.47 16.41
N THR A 61 5.94 -13.40 17.70
CA THR A 61 4.57 -13.55 18.22
C THR A 61 3.73 -12.28 18.16
N PHE A 62 4.24 -11.18 17.57
CA PHE A 62 3.43 -10.00 17.25
C PHE A 62 2.46 -10.23 16.09
N SER A 63 2.60 -11.32 15.35
CA SER A 63 1.61 -11.75 14.37
C SER A 63 1.36 -13.24 14.46
N VAL A 64 0.13 -13.64 14.12
CA VAL A 64 -0.23 -15.05 13.92
C VAL A 64 0.31 -15.58 12.58
N LEU A 65 0.51 -14.69 11.59
CA LEU A 65 1.11 -15.02 10.30
C LEU A 65 2.64 -14.99 10.41
N ARG A 66 3.27 -16.14 10.23
CA ARG A 66 4.71 -16.30 10.43
C ARG A 66 5.35 -17.06 9.29
N LEU A 67 6.67 -16.92 9.19
CA LEU A 67 7.53 -17.70 8.30
C LEU A 67 8.51 -18.50 9.17
N THR A 68 8.83 -19.73 8.76
CA THR A 68 9.87 -20.56 9.40
C THR A 68 11.23 -19.86 9.34
N ASP A 69 11.55 -19.23 8.21
CA ASP A 69 12.70 -18.32 8.07
C ASP A 69 12.24 -16.96 7.52
N PRO A 70 11.86 -16.00 8.38
CA PRO A 70 11.39 -14.66 7.94
C PRO A 70 12.45 -13.85 7.20
N TYR A 71 13.73 -14.19 7.36
CA TYR A 71 14.84 -13.54 6.66
C TYR A 71 15.07 -14.11 5.24
N SER A 72 14.37 -15.19 4.86
CA SER A 72 14.39 -15.71 3.50
C SER A 72 13.49 -14.95 2.53
N PHE A 73 12.53 -14.18 3.04
CA PHE A 73 11.65 -13.37 2.21
C PHE A 73 12.41 -12.29 1.44
N LEU A 74 12.18 -12.21 0.13
CA LEU A 74 12.82 -11.25 -0.77
C LEU A 74 11.76 -10.37 -1.44
N ASP A 75 12.00 -9.06 -1.50
CA ASP A 75 11.19 -8.13 -2.28
C ASP A 75 11.46 -8.37 -3.79
N PRO A 76 10.45 -8.77 -4.59
CA PRO A 76 10.65 -8.97 -6.03
C PRO A 76 11.01 -7.68 -6.78
N ARG A 77 10.77 -6.50 -6.19
CA ARG A 77 11.19 -5.21 -6.72
C ARG A 77 12.67 -4.93 -6.47
N GLN A 78 13.29 -5.68 -5.54
CA GLN A 78 14.66 -5.51 -5.09
C GLN A 78 14.96 -4.08 -4.60
N TYR A 79 13.98 -3.48 -3.89
CA TYR A 79 14.16 -2.16 -3.33
C TYR A 79 15.06 -2.21 -2.09
N TYR A 80 16.10 -1.41 -2.14
CA TYR A 80 16.81 -0.84 -1.00
C TYR A 80 16.81 0.67 -1.19
N TYR A 81 17.39 1.43 -0.27
CA TYR A 81 17.19 2.89 -0.24
C TYR A 81 17.38 3.61 -1.59
N ALA A 82 18.48 3.35 -2.30
CA ALA A 82 18.78 4.08 -3.54
C ALA A 82 17.79 3.79 -4.69
N PRO A 83 17.52 2.52 -5.10
CA PRO A 83 16.55 2.27 -6.16
C PRO A 83 15.13 2.68 -5.76
N TYR A 84 14.75 2.56 -4.48
CA TYR A 84 13.47 3.05 -3.99
C TYR A 84 13.33 4.55 -4.20
N VAL A 85 14.27 5.36 -3.70
CA VAL A 85 14.25 6.82 -3.83
C VAL A 85 14.26 7.25 -5.29
N THR A 86 15.10 6.61 -6.12
CA THR A 86 15.16 6.92 -7.57
C THR A 86 13.82 6.62 -8.25
N SER A 87 13.19 5.49 -7.94
CA SER A 87 11.88 5.13 -8.49
C SER A 87 10.81 6.16 -8.08
N ARG A 88 10.77 6.54 -6.80
CA ARG A 88 9.76 7.47 -6.29
C ARG A 88 9.98 8.90 -6.76
N ALA A 89 11.24 9.36 -6.88
CA ALA A 89 11.54 10.65 -7.49
C ALA A 89 10.98 10.73 -8.92
N GLY A 90 11.21 9.70 -9.75
CA GLY A 90 10.67 9.66 -11.11
C GLY A 90 9.13 9.66 -11.16
N MET A 91 8.45 8.99 -10.22
CA MET A 91 6.98 9.03 -10.13
C MET A 91 6.47 10.41 -9.72
N PHE A 92 7.16 11.06 -8.78
CA PHE A 92 6.82 12.41 -8.33
C PHE A 92 7.02 13.47 -9.43
N ASP A 93 8.12 13.38 -10.17
CA ASP A 93 8.40 14.27 -11.30
C ASP A 93 7.37 14.10 -12.40
N ALA A 94 6.99 12.86 -12.73
CA ALA A 94 5.95 12.57 -13.70
C ALA A 94 4.57 13.13 -13.27
N PHE A 95 4.22 12.97 -11.99
CA PHE A 95 2.98 13.56 -11.46
C PHE A 95 3.01 15.08 -11.50
N SER A 96 4.14 15.70 -11.11
CA SER A 96 4.29 17.16 -11.15
C SER A 96 4.10 17.70 -12.56
N ALA A 97 4.76 17.07 -13.55
CA ALA A 97 4.60 17.45 -14.96
C ALA A 97 3.14 17.31 -15.44
N THR A 98 2.43 16.27 -14.97
CA THR A 98 1.00 16.09 -15.27
C THR A 98 0.18 17.23 -14.68
N LEU A 99 0.42 17.57 -13.41
CA LEU A 99 -0.35 18.61 -12.71
C LEU A 99 -0.10 19.99 -13.34
N ASP A 100 1.17 20.33 -13.63
CA ASP A 100 1.56 21.55 -14.31
C ASP A 100 0.86 21.66 -15.69
N TYR A 101 0.80 20.58 -16.45
CA TYR A 101 0.09 20.53 -17.72
C TYR A 101 -1.43 20.80 -17.56
N LEU A 102 -2.07 20.20 -16.55
CA LEU A 102 -3.48 20.39 -16.27
C LEU A 102 -3.79 21.86 -15.92
N GLU A 103 -2.93 22.49 -15.12
CA GLU A 103 -3.03 23.90 -14.72
C GLU A 103 -2.82 24.84 -15.91
N GLU A 104 -1.72 24.69 -16.66
CA GLU A 104 -1.40 25.50 -17.85
C GLU A 104 -2.51 25.45 -18.90
N ARG A 105 -3.20 24.33 -19.03
CA ARG A 105 -4.29 24.14 -20.00
C ARG A 105 -5.66 24.52 -19.46
N GLY A 106 -5.78 24.90 -18.19
CA GLY A 106 -7.07 25.19 -17.55
C GLY A 106 -8.02 23.99 -17.61
N MET A 107 -7.49 22.76 -17.41
CA MET A 107 -8.29 21.55 -17.57
C MET A 107 -9.20 21.32 -16.38
N PHE A 108 -8.88 21.85 -15.22
CA PHE A 108 -9.75 21.81 -14.05
C PHE A 108 -10.99 22.70 -14.24
N ASP A 109 -10.86 23.85 -14.90
CA ASP A 109 -11.98 24.76 -15.20
C ASP A 109 -12.99 24.15 -16.19
N ARG A 110 -12.54 23.15 -16.97
CA ARG A 110 -13.37 22.44 -17.96
C ARG A 110 -13.90 21.12 -17.47
N LEU A 111 -13.56 20.75 -16.23
CA LEU A 111 -14.02 19.48 -15.65
C LEU A 111 -15.55 19.56 -15.48
N PRO A 112 -16.30 18.53 -15.96
CA PRO A 112 -17.74 18.49 -15.70
C PRO A 112 -18.04 18.57 -14.21
N GLN A 113 -19.10 19.29 -13.83
CA GLN A 113 -19.43 19.57 -12.43
C GLN A 113 -19.50 18.29 -11.58
N ALA A 114 -20.15 17.24 -12.08
CA ALA A 114 -20.25 15.96 -11.37
C ALA A 114 -18.86 15.35 -11.03
N TRP A 115 -17.88 15.49 -11.92
CA TRP A 115 -16.51 15.04 -11.69
C TRP A 115 -15.73 15.95 -10.74
N SER A 116 -16.01 17.25 -10.77
CA SER A 116 -15.46 18.17 -9.76
C SER A 116 -16.01 17.86 -8.36
N GLU A 117 -17.30 17.55 -8.24
CA GLU A 117 -17.93 17.12 -6.99
C GLU A 117 -17.37 15.76 -6.53
N LEU A 118 -17.14 14.82 -7.46
CA LEU A 118 -16.51 13.53 -7.16
C LEU A 118 -15.10 13.73 -6.57
N PHE A 119 -14.29 14.60 -7.14
CA PHE A 119 -13.00 14.94 -6.53
C PHE A 119 -13.16 15.44 -5.10
N GLN A 120 -14.06 16.37 -4.87
CA GLN A 120 -14.20 17.05 -3.60
C GLN A 120 -14.76 16.15 -2.49
N THR A 121 -15.73 15.29 -2.83
CA THR A 121 -16.48 14.51 -1.82
C THR A 121 -16.02 13.07 -1.71
N VAL A 122 -15.35 12.52 -2.73
CA VAL A 122 -14.89 11.13 -2.76
C VAL A 122 -13.37 11.04 -2.72
N VAL A 123 -12.66 11.73 -3.65
CA VAL A 123 -11.21 11.52 -3.81
C VAL A 123 -10.39 12.27 -2.77
N LEU A 124 -10.63 13.59 -2.60
CA LEU A 124 -9.85 14.40 -1.67
C LEU A 124 -9.94 13.96 -0.19
N PRO A 125 -11.09 13.48 0.32
CA PRO A 125 -11.16 12.91 1.66
C PRO A 125 -10.23 11.72 1.89
N LEU A 126 -9.90 10.94 0.84
CA LEU A 126 -9.03 9.75 0.96
C LEU A 126 -7.60 10.06 1.36
N ARG A 127 -7.16 11.33 1.31
CA ARG A 127 -5.87 11.71 1.92
C ARG A 127 -5.79 11.33 3.41
N HIS A 128 -6.93 11.27 4.09
CA HIS A 128 -7.02 10.85 5.49
C HIS A 128 -6.95 9.33 5.63
N TYR A 129 -7.53 8.58 4.67
CA TYR A 129 -7.32 7.13 4.57
C TYR A 129 -5.84 6.80 4.33
N GLU A 130 -5.16 7.52 3.42
CA GLU A 130 -3.72 7.34 3.20
C GLU A 130 -2.90 7.60 4.47
N SER A 131 -3.28 8.58 5.29
CA SER A 131 -2.62 8.84 6.57
C SER A 131 -2.80 7.69 7.57
N ALA A 132 -3.99 7.08 7.63
CA ALA A 132 -4.21 5.90 8.44
C ALA A 132 -3.43 4.68 7.91
N ALA A 133 -3.44 4.47 6.60
CA ALA A 133 -2.69 3.41 5.93
C ALA A 133 -1.16 3.55 6.15
N GLN A 134 -0.66 4.79 6.20
CA GLN A 134 0.72 5.07 6.60
C GLN A 134 1.01 4.55 8.01
N MET A 135 0.14 4.83 8.98
CA MET A 135 0.34 4.40 10.37
C MET A 135 0.31 2.88 10.51
N VAL A 136 -0.58 2.18 9.81
CA VAL A 136 -0.60 0.71 9.73
C VAL A 136 0.70 0.18 9.14
N SER A 137 1.21 0.81 8.09
CA SER A 137 2.50 0.43 7.47
C SER A 137 3.67 0.70 8.41
N CYS A 138 3.63 1.78 9.21
CA CYS A 138 4.62 2.05 10.26
C CYS A 138 4.59 1.01 11.36
N ASP A 139 3.41 0.53 11.76
CA ASP A 139 3.27 -0.53 12.74
C ASP A 139 3.90 -1.83 12.23
N THR A 140 3.60 -2.22 10.99
CA THR A 140 4.26 -3.36 10.32
C THR A 140 5.78 -3.17 10.22
N ALA A 141 6.27 -1.98 9.89
CA ALA A 141 7.70 -1.70 9.85
C ALA A 141 8.36 -1.78 11.25
N ARG A 142 7.60 -1.49 12.30
CA ARG A 142 8.09 -1.49 13.69
C ARG A 142 8.08 -2.87 14.32
N PHE A 143 7.02 -3.65 14.12
CA PHE A 143 6.77 -4.91 14.81
C PHE A 143 6.86 -6.13 13.91
N GLY A 144 7.03 -5.95 12.60
CA GLY A 144 7.24 -7.03 11.64
C GLY A 144 8.51 -7.80 11.94
N PHE A 145 8.48 -9.11 11.67
CA PHE A 145 9.60 -9.99 11.87
C PHE A 145 10.17 -10.46 10.53
N GLY A 146 11.40 -10.07 10.27
CA GLY A 146 12.13 -10.26 9.00
C GLY A 146 12.50 -8.93 8.34
N THR A 147 13.78 -8.73 8.04
CA THR A 147 14.35 -7.47 7.54
C THR A 147 13.63 -6.94 6.31
N THR A 148 13.44 -7.81 5.31
CA THR A 148 12.83 -7.39 4.03
C THR A 148 11.35 -7.03 4.21
N ILE A 149 10.61 -7.73 5.09
CA ILE A 149 9.20 -7.42 5.40
C ILE A 149 9.11 -6.02 5.99
N THR A 150 9.91 -5.73 7.02
CA THR A 150 9.91 -4.41 7.68
C THR A 150 10.37 -3.30 6.74
N GLN A 151 11.32 -3.59 5.85
CA GLN A 151 11.79 -2.64 4.84
C GLN A 151 10.71 -2.30 3.81
N CYS A 152 9.99 -3.32 3.29
CA CYS A 152 8.86 -3.12 2.37
C CYS A 152 7.75 -2.28 3.02
N ALA A 153 7.44 -2.57 4.30
CA ALA A 153 6.45 -1.81 5.06
C ALA A 153 6.88 -0.36 5.31
N ALA A 154 8.16 -0.11 5.60
CA ALA A 154 8.69 1.24 5.76
C ALA A 154 8.58 2.04 4.44
N TYR A 155 8.91 1.43 3.30
CA TYR A 155 8.71 2.08 1.99
C TYR A 155 7.24 2.32 1.68
N ALA A 156 6.35 1.37 2.02
CA ALA A 156 4.91 1.58 1.90
C ALA A 156 4.45 2.77 2.76
N ALA A 157 4.95 2.91 3.99
CA ALA A 157 4.62 4.06 4.84
C ALA A 157 5.03 5.40 4.21
N PHE A 158 6.22 5.49 3.61
CA PHE A 158 6.65 6.68 2.90
C PHE A 158 5.79 6.96 1.67
N ASP A 159 5.45 5.91 0.91
CA ASP A 159 4.58 6.03 -0.26
C ASP A 159 3.19 6.56 0.11
N ARG A 160 2.61 6.11 1.23
CA ARG A 160 1.31 6.59 1.71
C ARG A 160 1.31 8.07 2.04
N VAL A 161 2.38 8.58 2.67
CA VAL A 161 2.55 10.04 2.85
C VAL A 161 2.61 10.75 1.50
N GLY A 162 3.37 10.17 0.56
CA GLY A 162 3.44 10.67 -0.81
C GLY A 162 2.07 10.75 -1.48
N ASN A 163 1.28 9.68 -1.43
CA ASN A 163 -0.08 9.64 -2.00
C ASN A 163 -1.00 10.70 -1.37
N ALA A 164 -0.97 10.84 -0.03
CA ALA A 164 -1.73 11.88 0.65
C ALA A 164 -1.33 13.29 0.18
N GLN A 165 -0.05 13.53 -0.09
CA GLN A 165 0.46 14.78 -0.64
C GLN A 165 0.01 14.98 -2.09
N LEU A 166 0.07 13.93 -2.95
CA LEU A 166 -0.41 14.01 -4.33
C LEU A 166 -1.89 14.39 -4.38
N ILE A 167 -2.74 13.71 -3.58
CA ILE A 167 -4.17 14.02 -3.46
C ILE A 167 -4.37 15.46 -2.97
N SER A 168 -3.58 15.92 -2.00
CA SER A 168 -3.66 17.30 -1.49
C SER A 168 -3.27 18.33 -2.54
N ARG A 169 -2.24 18.07 -3.35
CA ARG A 169 -1.84 18.94 -4.46
C ARG A 169 -2.96 19.08 -5.51
N VAL A 170 -3.63 17.96 -5.85
CA VAL A 170 -4.82 18.01 -6.73
C VAL A 170 -5.89 18.94 -6.16
N GLY A 171 -6.17 18.84 -4.85
CA GLY A 171 -7.15 19.70 -4.19
C GLY A 171 -6.79 21.19 -4.24
N ILE A 172 -5.51 21.53 -4.05
CA ILE A 172 -5.01 22.90 -4.15
C ILE A 172 -5.13 23.41 -5.60
N SER A 173 -4.73 22.62 -6.58
CA SER A 173 -4.83 22.99 -8.00
C SER A 173 -6.30 23.16 -8.44
N LEU A 174 -7.16 22.23 -8.07
CA LEU A 174 -8.60 22.30 -8.34
C LEU A 174 -9.26 23.52 -7.66
N GLY A 175 -8.75 23.93 -6.49
CA GLY A 175 -9.17 25.13 -5.75
C GLY A 175 -8.53 26.43 -6.21
N GLY A 176 -7.83 26.44 -7.35
CA GLY A 176 -7.18 27.66 -7.87
C GLY A 176 -6.07 28.20 -6.97
N GLY A 177 -5.36 27.33 -6.26
CA GLY A 177 -4.29 27.67 -5.32
C GLY A 177 -4.75 27.82 -3.86
N SER A 178 -6.06 27.66 -3.57
CA SER A 178 -6.62 27.69 -2.22
C SER A 178 -6.61 26.28 -1.57
N ALA A 179 -6.50 26.26 -0.24
CA ALA A 179 -6.66 25.04 0.56
C ALA A 179 -8.12 24.77 0.99
N ASP A 180 -9.07 25.61 0.61
CA ASP A 180 -10.47 25.54 1.07
C ASP A 180 -11.12 24.19 0.74
N LEU A 181 -10.81 23.60 -0.43
CA LEU A 181 -11.27 22.27 -0.80
C LEU A 181 -10.71 21.16 0.09
N LEU A 182 -9.51 21.35 0.64
CA LEU A 182 -8.93 20.39 1.58
C LEU A 182 -9.61 20.45 2.94
N ASP A 183 -10.03 21.63 3.38
CA ASP A 183 -10.80 21.80 4.61
C ASP A 183 -12.22 21.23 4.45
N ALA A 184 -12.87 21.48 3.30
CA ALA A 184 -14.13 20.83 2.96
C ALA A 184 -14.03 19.32 2.90
N ALA A 185 -12.98 18.77 2.27
CA ALA A 185 -12.72 17.33 2.22
C ALA A 185 -12.47 16.72 3.61
N LYS A 186 -11.84 17.47 4.53
CA LYS A 186 -11.70 17.06 5.93
C LYS A 186 -13.07 16.99 6.62
N ALA A 187 -13.94 17.95 6.39
CA ALA A 187 -15.31 17.92 6.93
C ALA A 187 -16.08 16.71 6.36
N CYS A 188 -15.97 16.41 5.06
CA CYS A 188 -16.55 15.20 4.47
C CYS A 188 -16.02 13.93 5.17
N TRP A 189 -14.69 13.80 5.37
CA TRP A 189 -14.13 12.66 6.08
C TRP A 189 -14.67 12.48 7.48
N LEU A 190 -14.95 13.57 8.18
CA LEU A 190 -15.43 13.55 9.56
C LEU A 190 -16.94 13.28 9.67
N ASP A 191 -17.74 13.80 8.75
CA ASP A 191 -19.19 13.94 8.94
C ASP A 191 -20.04 13.27 7.84
N ASP A 192 -19.49 13.01 6.63
CA ASP A 192 -20.26 12.41 5.54
C ASP A 192 -20.55 10.92 5.82
N GLY A 193 -21.83 10.55 5.76
CA GLY A 193 -22.30 9.20 6.01
C GLY A 193 -21.71 8.14 5.09
N ALA A 194 -21.39 8.48 3.84
CA ALA A 194 -20.79 7.55 2.88
C ALA A 194 -19.33 7.21 3.23
N LEU A 195 -18.63 8.08 3.93
CA LEU A 195 -17.22 7.89 4.35
C LEU A 195 -17.09 7.26 5.75
N GLN A 196 -18.14 7.26 6.57
CA GLN A 196 -18.04 6.74 7.94
C GLN A 196 -17.69 5.24 8.01
N PRO A 197 -18.20 4.35 7.13
CA PRO A 197 -17.76 2.96 7.13
C PRO A 197 -16.26 2.79 6.84
N LEU A 198 -15.71 3.59 5.91
CA LEU A 198 -14.27 3.57 5.58
C LEU A 198 -13.43 4.15 6.71
N ARG A 199 -13.87 5.25 7.31
CA ARG A 199 -13.22 5.86 8.48
C ARG A 199 -13.18 4.88 9.64
N ARG A 200 -14.30 4.23 9.94
CA ARG A 200 -14.37 3.21 11.00
C ARG A 200 -13.40 2.06 10.72
N LEU A 201 -13.36 1.56 9.49
CA LEU A 201 -12.42 0.52 9.09
C LEU A 201 -10.96 0.98 9.34
N ALA A 202 -10.60 2.18 8.92
CA ALA A 202 -9.28 2.76 9.14
C ALA A 202 -8.94 2.86 10.65
N GLU A 203 -9.87 3.35 11.47
CA GLU A 203 -9.70 3.47 12.92
C GLU A 203 -9.57 2.08 13.60
N GLU A 204 -10.31 1.07 13.15
CA GLU A 204 -10.19 -0.32 13.64
C GLU A 204 -8.82 -0.92 13.30
N LEU A 205 -8.29 -0.65 12.10
CA LEU A 205 -6.94 -1.10 11.71
C LEU A 205 -5.84 -0.50 12.57
N LEU A 206 -5.99 0.75 13.02
CA LEU A 206 -5.01 1.44 13.86
C LEU A 206 -4.91 0.87 15.28
N VAL A 207 -5.93 0.17 15.75
CA VAL A 207 -5.95 -0.44 17.09
C VAL A 207 -5.73 -1.95 17.07
N GLU A 208 -5.65 -2.57 15.89
CA GLU A 208 -5.26 -3.98 15.75
C GLU A 208 -3.81 -4.16 16.23
N ARG A 209 -3.58 -5.18 17.04
CA ARG A 209 -2.26 -5.45 17.65
C ARG A 209 -1.39 -6.41 16.84
N ASP A 210 -2.01 -7.13 15.94
CA ASP A 210 -1.35 -8.07 15.04
C ASP A 210 -1.04 -7.35 13.73
N TRP A 211 0.24 -7.05 13.50
CA TRP A 211 0.68 -6.33 12.31
C TRP A 211 0.34 -7.08 11.01
N GLY A 212 0.37 -8.42 11.01
CA GLY A 212 0.02 -9.20 9.83
C GLY A 212 -1.46 -9.11 9.52
N LYS A 213 -2.33 -9.14 10.53
CA LYS A 213 -3.78 -8.95 10.35
C LYS A 213 -4.11 -7.56 9.84
N SER A 214 -3.52 -6.51 10.43
CA SER A 214 -3.77 -5.14 9.99
C SER A 214 -3.24 -4.89 8.58
N LEU A 215 -2.08 -5.44 8.22
CA LEU A 215 -1.51 -5.34 6.87
C LEU A 215 -2.40 -6.04 5.83
N VAL A 216 -2.85 -7.27 6.11
CA VAL A 216 -3.75 -8.01 5.21
C VAL A 216 -5.09 -7.29 5.05
N ALA A 217 -5.66 -6.80 6.14
CA ALA A 217 -6.95 -6.09 6.08
C ALA A 217 -6.84 -4.74 5.38
N LEU A 218 -5.74 -4.01 5.55
CA LEU A 218 -5.45 -2.81 4.77
C LEU A 218 -5.33 -3.13 3.28
N ASP A 219 -4.61 -4.18 2.92
CA ASP A 219 -4.45 -4.60 1.53
C ASP A 219 -5.76 -5.02 0.88
N VAL A 220 -6.62 -5.73 1.60
CA VAL A 220 -7.98 -6.06 1.13
C VAL A 220 -8.80 -4.80 0.86
N ALA A 221 -8.72 -3.79 1.73
CA ALA A 221 -9.39 -2.52 1.50
C ALA A 221 -8.83 -1.79 0.27
N ASP A 222 -7.52 -1.77 0.10
CA ASP A 222 -6.85 -1.18 -1.06
C ASP A 222 -7.26 -1.86 -2.37
N GLN A 223 -7.38 -3.18 -2.37
CA GLN A 223 -7.80 -3.96 -3.53
C GLN A 223 -9.27 -3.71 -3.94
N LEU A 224 -10.07 -3.12 -3.07
CA LEU A 224 -11.42 -2.65 -3.42
C LEU A 224 -11.42 -1.17 -3.83
N LEU A 225 -10.68 -0.32 -3.11
CA LEU A 225 -10.69 1.14 -3.31
C LEU A 225 -9.89 1.58 -4.54
N TYR A 226 -8.67 1.08 -4.71
CA TYR A 226 -7.80 1.53 -5.79
C TYR A 226 -8.31 1.14 -7.19
N PRO A 227 -8.78 -0.09 -7.42
CA PRO A 227 -9.42 -0.44 -8.69
C PRO A 227 -10.69 0.37 -8.96
N LEU A 228 -11.53 0.60 -7.96
CA LEU A 228 -12.72 1.43 -8.11
C LEU A 228 -12.35 2.84 -8.57
N LEU A 229 -11.44 3.49 -7.84
CA LEU A 229 -11.14 4.92 -8.03
C LEU A 229 -10.19 5.17 -9.21
N TYR A 230 -9.18 4.33 -9.38
CA TYR A 230 -8.07 4.62 -10.28
C TYR A 230 -7.95 3.65 -11.47
N THR A 231 -8.96 2.80 -11.66
CA THR A 231 -9.10 1.97 -12.87
C THR A 231 -10.51 2.08 -13.43
N TYR A 232 -11.52 1.74 -12.65
CA TYR A 232 -12.91 1.77 -13.12
C TYR A 232 -13.40 3.20 -13.41
N LEU A 233 -13.24 4.11 -12.45
CA LEU A 233 -13.57 5.53 -12.65
C LEU A 233 -12.64 6.23 -13.64
N ASP A 234 -11.42 5.77 -13.85
CA ASP A 234 -10.52 6.27 -14.91
C ASP A 234 -11.13 6.03 -16.28
N GLU A 235 -11.58 4.81 -16.58
CA GLU A 235 -12.25 4.48 -17.86
C GLU A 235 -13.54 5.28 -18.02
N ALA A 236 -14.33 5.42 -16.96
CA ALA A 236 -15.56 6.21 -16.98
C ALA A 236 -15.28 7.72 -17.23
N ALA A 237 -14.19 8.24 -16.69
CA ALA A 237 -13.78 9.63 -16.84
C ALA A 237 -13.45 9.99 -18.30
N LEU A 238 -12.80 9.08 -19.02
CA LEU A 238 -12.54 9.25 -20.46
C LEU A 238 -13.82 9.39 -21.26
N ASN A 239 -14.82 8.55 -20.97
CA ASN A 239 -16.13 8.60 -21.63
C ASN A 239 -16.98 9.81 -21.16
N GLY A 240 -16.78 10.26 -19.93
CA GLY A 240 -17.48 11.38 -19.30
C GLY A 240 -16.86 12.77 -19.56
N GLY A 241 -15.83 12.88 -20.39
CA GLY A 241 -15.15 14.16 -20.68
C GLY A 241 -14.30 14.68 -19.54
N ALA A 242 -13.95 13.85 -18.57
CA ALA A 242 -13.15 14.20 -17.38
C ALA A 242 -11.67 13.77 -17.54
N GLY A 243 -11.03 14.13 -18.63
CA GLY A 243 -9.65 13.74 -18.93
C GLY A 243 -8.63 14.13 -17.85
N SER A 244 -8.88 15.21 -17.09
CA SER A 244 -8.03 15.57 -15.94
C SER A 244 -8.09 14.53 -14.82
N TYR A 245 -9.25 13.91 -14.58
CA TYR A 245 -9.37 12.81 -13.63
C TYR A 245 -8.50 11.62 -14.09
N SER A 246 -8.65 11.19 -15.34
CA SER A 246 -7.90 10.08 -15.90
C SER A 246 -6.39 10.29 -15.82
N LEU A 247 -5.90 11.49 -16.15
CA LEU A 247 -4.46 11.82 -16.06
C LEU A 247 -3.92 11.77 -14.62
N ILE A 248 -4.72 12.04 -13.62
CA ILE A 248 -4.35 11.91 -12.21
C ILE A 248 -4.44 10.44 -11.76
N ALA A 249 -5.52 9.76 -12.08
CA ALA A 249 -5.81 8.39 -11.66
C ALA A 249 -4.70 7.40 -12.06
N GLN A 250 -4.12 7.55 -13.26
CA GLN A 250 -3.05 6.69 -13.75
C GLN A 250 -1.84 6.63 -12.83
N HIS A 251 -1.49 7.73 -12.13
CA HIS A 251 -0.33 7.76 -11.23
C HIS A 251 -0.56 6.90 -9.99
N LEU A 252 -1.75 7.00 -9.39
CA LEU A 252 -2.12 6.21 -8.22
C LEU A 252 -2.35 4.74 -8.58
N SER A 253 -2.92 4.46 -9.75
CA SER A 253 -3.02 3.10 -10.30
C SER A 253 -1.64 2.48 -10.51
N HIS A 254 -0.68 3.24 -11.06
CA HIS A 254 0.69 2.76 -11.27
C HIS A 254 1.39 2.44 -9.95
N TRP A 255 1.27 3.33 -8.96
CA TRP A 255 1.78 3.07 -7.61
C TRP A 255 1.17 1.80 -7.01
N PHE A 256 -0.14 1.62 -7.10
CA PHE A 256 -0.81 0.46 -6.54
C PHE A 256 -0.33 -0.86 -7.16
N LYS A 257 -0.12 -0.88 -8.48
CA LYS A 257 0.46 -2.05 -9.17
C LYS A 257 1.86 -2.39 -8.67
N ASP A 258 2.68 -1.40 -8.36
CA ASP A 258 4.01 -1.62 -7.78
C ASP A 258 3.91 -2.14 -6.34
N GLN A 259 2.98 -1.59 -5.55
CA GLN A 259 2.70 -2.03 -4.17
C GLN A 259 2.26 -3.49 -4.13
N ARG A 260 1.38 -3.93 -5.02
CA ARG A 260 0.92 -5.33 -5.11
C ARG A 260 2.05 -6.34 -5.26
N ARG A 261 3.13 -5.99 -5.93
CA ARG A 261 4.22 -6.94 -6.21
C ARG A 261 4.84 -7.56 -4.97
N TRP A 262 5.09 -6.77 -3.93
CA TRP A 262 5.68 -7.32 -2.70
C TRP A 262 4.64 -7.99 -1.80
N LEU A 263 3.41 -7.50 -1.78
CA LEU A 263 2.33 -8.11 -1.02
C LEU A 263 1.97 -9.49 -1.59
N ASP A 264 1.84 -9.61 -2.91
CA ASP A 264 1.62 -10.89 -3.58
C ASP A 264 2.74 -11.89 -3.30
N ALA A 265 3.99 -11.42 -3.25
CA ALA A 265 5.14 -12.25 -2.90
C ALA A 265 5.09 -12.68 -1.42
N LEU A 266 4.66 -11.80 -0.52
CA LEU A 266 4.53 -12.13 0.91
C LEU A 266 3.41 -13.16 1.14
N TYR A 267 2.26 -13.02 0.48
CA TYR A 267 1.19 -14.03 0.54
C TYR A 267 1.66 -15.39 0.04
N ARG A 268 2.41 -15.44 -1.07
CA ARG A 268 3.01 -16.68 -1.55
C ARG A 268 4.00 -17.26 -0.54
N ALA A 269 4.86 -16.42 0.05
CA ALA A 269 5.80 -16.89 1.07
C ALA A 269 5.06 -17.50 2.27
N TRP A 270 4.03 -16.85 2.78
CA TRP A 270 3.23 -17.37 3.89
C TRP A 270 2.53 -18.69 3.54
N THR A 271 1.94 -18.81 2.34
CA THR A 271 1.16 -19.98 1.93
C THR A 271 2.00 -21.17 1.48
N THR A 272 3.26 -20.93 1.10
CA THR A 272 4.21 -21.99 0.67
C THR A 272 5.30 -22.26 1.70
N ASP A 273 5.20 -21.69 2.91
CA ASP A 273 6.15 -21.94 3.98
C ASP A 273 6.19 -23.44 4.31
N PRO A 274 7.38 -24.05 4.44
CA PRO A 274 7.52 -25.52 4.57
C PRO A 274 6.89 -26.08 5.84
N GLU A 275 6.84 -25.34 6.94
CA GLU A 275 6.31 -25.79 8.23
C GLU A 275 4.97 -25.12 8.59
N LEU A 276 4.81 -23.85 8.24
CA LEU A 276 3.69 -23.02 8.66
C LEU A 276 2.66 -22.76 7.55
N GLY A 277 2.93 -23.18 6.31
CA GLY A 277 2.13 -22.86 5.13
C GLY A 277 0.65 -23.23 5.30
N GLU A 278 0.34 -24.44 5.76
CA GLU A 278 -1.06 -24.88 5.95
C GLU A 278 -1.75 -24.09 7.08
N THR A 279 -1.03 -23.79 8.17
CA THR A 279 -1.56 -22.96 9.26
C THR A 279 -1.84 -21.54 8.76
N ASN A 280 -0.89 -20.95 8.03
CA ASN A 280 -1.05 -19.62 7.45
C ASN A 280 -2.24 -19.54 6.47
N LYS A 281 -2.48 -20.57 5.66
CA LYS A 281 -3.66 -20.61 4.77
C LYS A 281 -4.97 -20.52 5.53
N VAL A 282 -5.11 -21.28 6.62
CA VAL A 282 -6.32 -21.23 7.46
C VAL A 282 -6.49 -19.85 8.09
N LEU A 283 -5.42 -19.29 8.66
CA LEU A 283 -5.43 -17.96 9.27
C LEU A 283 -5.73 -16.86 8.23
N LEU A 284 -5.13 -16.94 7.04
CA LEU A 284 -5.41 -16.00 5.95
C LEU A 284 -6.88 -16.05 5.53
N ALA A 285 -7.49 -17.25 5.44
CA ALA A 285 -8.91 -17.36 5.12
C ALA A 285 -9.78 -16.58 6.12
N GLU A 286 -9.55 -16.74 7.42
CA GLU A 286 -10.28 -16.03 8.46
C GLU A 286 -10.07 -14.51 8.42
N ILE A 287 -8.82 -14.09 8.24
CA ILE A 287 -8.44 -12.67 8.19
C ILE A 287 -9.06 -12.00 6.96
N VAL A 288 -8.89 -12.62 5.79
CA VAL A 288 -9.38 -12.06 4.51
C VAL A 288 -10.90 -12.01 4.49
N GLU A 289 -11.61 -13.06 4.92
CA GLU A 289 -13.09 -13.04 4.96
C GLU A 289 -13.61 -11.97 5.92
N THR A 290 -12.96 -11.80 7.07
CA THR A 290 -13.33 -10.74 8.03
C THR A 290 -13.06 -9.36 7.44
N ALA A 291 -11.92 -9.18 6.79
CA ALA A 291 -11.55 -7.92 6.14
C ALA A 291 -12.48 -7.60 4.96
N LEU A 292 -12.78 -8.58 4.09
CA LEU A 292 -13.70 -8.42 2.96
C LEU A 292 -15.09 -7.97 3.42
N ALA A 293 -15.65 -8.60 4.45
CA ALA A 293 -16.96 -8.24 4.96
C ALA A 293 -17.06 -6.76 5.37
N LYS A 294 -16.00 -6.22 6.01
CA LYS A 294 -15.93 -4.82 6.43
C LYS A 294 -15.60 -3.89 5.27
N ALA A 295 -14.60 -4.25 4.47
CA ALA A 295 -14.09 -3.41 3.39
C ALA A 295 -15.09 -3.29 2.23
N GLN A 296 -15.84 -4.36 1.90
CA GLN A 296 -16.93 -4.30 0.92
C GLN A 296 -18.04 -3.34 1.35
N GLY A 297 -18.42 -3.34 2.66
CA GLY A 297 -19.37 -2.37 3.19
C GLY A 297 -18.86 -0.92 3.04
N ALA A 298 -17.59 -0.70 3.34
CA ALA A 298 -16.96 0.63 3.24
C ALA A 298 -16.81 1.09 1.79
N ALA A 299 -16.23 0.26 0.92
CA ALA A 299 -16.06 0.57 -0.50
C ALA A 299 -17.41 0.67 -1.23
N GLY A 300 -18.40 -0.16 -0.85
CA GLY A 300 -19.76 -0.12 -1.38
C GLY A 300 -20.48 1.19 -1.08
N ALA A 301 -20.37 1.71 0.15
CA ALA A 301 -20.94 3.01 0.50
C ALA A 301 -20.32 4.15 -0.32
N LEU A 302 -18.99 4.12 -0.48
CA LEU A 302 -18.28 5.08 -1.32
C LEU A 302 -18.65 4.94 -2.80
N ALA A 303 -18.78 3.72 -3.30
CA ALA A 303 -19.19 3.43 -4.68
C ALA A 303 -20.60 3.94 -4.98
N VAL A 304 -21.55 3.79 -4.04
CA VAL A 304 -22.90 4.34 -4.17
C VAL A 304 -22.85 5.86 -4.25
N SER A 305 -22.07 6.52 -3.40
CA SER A 305 -21.90 7.97 -3.42
C SER A 305 -21.29 8.45 -4.75
N ALA A 306 -20.26 7.77 -5.25
CA ALA A 306 -19.66 8.08 -6.54
C ALA A 306 -20.66 7.88 -7.69
N ASP A 307 -21.46 6.81 -7.66
CA ASP A 307 -22.43 6.49 -8.71
C ASP A 307 -23.61 7.48 -8.77
N GLN A 308 -23.97 8.08 -7.66
CA GLN A 308 -24.95 9.18 -7.62
C GLN A 308 -24.48 10.41 -8.38
N LEU A 309 -23.17 10.63 -8.47
CA LEU A 309 -22.58 11.76 -9.17
C LEU A 309 -22.34 11.46 -10.67
N VAL A 310 -21.74 10.32 -10.97
CA VAL A 310 -21.23 10.05 -12.32
C VAL A 310 -21.94 8.88 -13.04
N THR A 311 -22.84 8.17 -12.38
CA THR A 311 -23.75 7.13 -12.91
C THR A 311 -23.05 6.12 -13.83
N THR A 312 -22.12 5.36 -13.30
CA THR A 312 -21.25 4.45 -14.08
C THR A 312 -21.35 2.98 -13.66
N GLY A 313 -22.13 2.66 -12.60
CA GLY A 313 -22.22 1.30 -12.05
C GLY A 313 -21.10 0.96 -11.07
N CYS A 314 -20.57 1.94 -10.37
CA CYS A 314 -19.50 1.78 -9.36
C CYS A 314 -19.70 0.61 -8.36
N PRO A 315 -20.93 0.34 -7.85
CA PRO A 315 -21.13 -0.80 -6.94
C PRO A 315 -20.79 -2.16 -7.54
N ALA A 316 -21.00 -2.34 -8.85
CA ALA A 316 -20.65 -3.59 -9.53
C ALA A 316 -19.13 -3.79 -9.58
N ALA A 317 -18.36 -2.72 -9.76
CA ALA A 317 -16.89 -2.79 -9.75
C ALA A 317 -16.34 -3.24 -8.40
N VAL A 318 -16.97 -2.85 -7.28
CA VAL A 318 -16.59 -3.32 -5.94
C VAL A 318 -16.86 -4.82 -5.77
N THR A 319 -17.99 -5.28 -6.30
CA THR A 319 -18.36 -6.72 -6.27
C THR A 319 -17.38 -7.55 -7.09
N GLU A 320 -17.03 -7.09 -8.29
CA GLU A 320 -16.05 -7.75 -9.15
C GLU A 320 -14.66 -7.79 -8.51
N SER A 321 -14.22 -6.68 -7.93
CA SER A 321 -12.94 -6.63 -7.18
C SER A 321 -12.92 -7.61 -6.01
N ALA A 322 -14.03 -7.73 -5.26
CA ALA A 322 -14.13 -8.67 -4.16
C ALA A 322 -14.07 -10.14 -4.64
N ALA A 323 -14.71 -10.46 -5.75
CA ALA A 323 -14.59 -11.78 -6.37
C ALA A 323 -13.14 -12.07 -6.80
N GLY A 324 -12.47 -11.10 -7.43
CA GLY A 324 -11.05 -11.21 -7.79
C GLY A 324 -10.11 -11.44 -6.61
N ILE A 325 -10.38 -10.81 -5.46
CA ILE A 325 -9.63 -11.06 -4.21
C ILE A 325 -9.80 -12.52 -3.78
N ARG A 326 -11.02 -13.05 -3.78
CA ARG A 326 -11.28 -14.45 -3.42
C ARG A 326 -10.57 -15.42 -4.36
N GLU A 327 -10.67 -15.19 -5.68
CA GLU A 327 -9.99 -15.98 -6.68
C GLU A 327 -8.47 -15.99 -6.49
N PHE A 328 -7.88 -14.84 -6.17
CA PHE A 328 -6.44 -14.74 -5.88
C PHE A 328 -6.05 -15.63 -4.68
N PHE A 329 -6.78 -15.56 -3.57
CA PHE A 329 -6.47 -16.37 -2.40
C PHE A 329 -6.77 -17.86 -2.61
N LEU A 330 -7.83 -18.22 -3.34
CA LEU A 330 -8.10 -19.60 -3.76
C LEU A 330 -6.95 -20.16 -4.60
N ALA A 331 -6.40 -19.37 -5.53
CA ALA A 331 -5.24 -19.78 -6.34
C ALA A 331 -3.97 -20.01 -5.51
N LEU A 332 -3.86 -19.42 -4.32
CA LEU A 332 -2.81 -19.67 -3.34
C LEU A 332 -3.11 -20.89 -2.43
N GLY A 333 -4.23 -21.56 -2.64
CA GLY A 333 -4.67 -22.68 -1.81
C GLY A 333 -5.27 -22.28 -0.46
N VAL A 334 -5.65 -21.00 -0.29
CA VAL A 334 -6.34 -20.51 0.91
C VAL A 334 -7.82 -20.96 0.84
N PRO A 335 -8.37 -21.61 1.88
CA PRO A 335 -9.73 -22.16 1.86
C PRO A 335 -10.78 -21.05 2.06
N MET A 336 -11.02 -20.24 1.02
CA MET A 336 -12.03 -19.20 1.04
C MET A 336 -13.44 -19.78 1.08
N LYS A 337 -14.37 -19.07 1.73
CA LYS A 337 -15.78 -19.47 1.77
C LYS A 337 -16.41 -19.35 0.38
N GLU A 338 -17.21 -20.35 0.00
CA GLU A 338 -18.07 -20.23 -1.18
C GLU A 338 -19.10 -19.13 -0.97
N GLU A 339 -19.20 -18.21 -1.92
CA GLU A 339 -20.35 -17.29 -1.93
C GLU A 339 -21.61 -18.12 -2.15
N LYS A 340 -22.54 -18.10 -1.16
CA LYS A 340 -23.88 -18.61 -1.43
C LYS A 340 -24.54 -17.70 -2.46
N PRO A 341 -25.05 -18.25 -3.56
CA PRO A 341 -25.71 -17.49 -4.62
C PRO A 341 -26.89 -16.67 -4.11
#